data_25d245904e719597d4675ee3cb6e4d29
#
_entry.id   25d245904e719597d4675ee3cb6e4d29
#
_cell.length_a   1.000
_cell.length_b   1.000
_cell.length_c   1.000
_cell.angle_alpha   90.00
_cell.angle_beta   90.00
_cell.angle_gamma   90.00
#
_symmetry.space_group_name_H-M   'P 1'
#
loop_
_entity.id
_entity.type
_entity.pdbx_description
1 polymer ?
#
loop_
_entity_poly.entity_id
_entity_poly.type
_entity_poly.pdbx_seq_one_letter_code
_entity_poly.pdbx_strand_id
1 'polypeptide(L)'
;MEKLAYFFIDDTIWCLRDIAREKPKSIFDNWFMKMLKKGHDDYGMTVQLNLFYKTDFFYGDDEFCLTEMPDTYKEEFEQASDWLRFAFHAKQEFPDYPYVNATYQDVKSNYEAVINEVKRFAGEKSIARAIVPHWLPVSKAGVQALADCGVEFMSVTAGNRIEFTGDDSVLPYGHAFRLKHNRQPETMLFTRETKNLAVKSSICAYNHITEEQSQEIRWKQKSILDEETGMRFKRIGGGPSLNSNTAEEIVEKLAELNGSEFIGTCVHEQYFYPDYFAYQPDCEEKLYVLGRTLKEYGYRFITADEMK
;
A
#
# COMPACT_ATOMS: atom_id res chain seq x y z
N MET A 1 -26.65 2.36 7.04
CA MET A 1 -25.21 2.39 7.35
C MET A 1 -24.48 3.06 6.23
N GLU A 2 -23.51 3.89 6.52
CA GLU A 2 -22.65 4.52 5.52
C GLU A 2 -21.73 3.45 4.91
N LYS A 3 -21.59 3.47 3.58
CA LYS A 3 -20.69 2.57 2.84
C LYS A 3 -19.41 3.32 2.54
N LEU A 4 -18.28 2.80 3.01
CA LEU A 4 -16.98 3.45 2.91
C LEU A 4 -16.03 2.66 2.01
N ALA A 5 -15.31 3.35 1.13
CA ALA A 5 -14.26 2.78 0.29
C ALA A 5 -12.90 3.41 0.61
N TYR A 6 -11.86 2.61 0.52
CA TYR A 6 -10.48 3.04 0.69
C TYR A 6 -9.63 2.49 -0.43
N PHE A 7 -8.83 3.36 -1.05
CA PHE A 7 -7.95 2.97 -2.14
C PHE A 7 -6.51 3.41 -1.87
N PHE A 8 -5.58 2.50 -2.09
CA PHE A 8 -4.16 2.79 -1.93
C PHE A 8 -3.33 2.16 -3.04
N ILE A 9 -2.17 2.76 -3.27
CA ILE A 9 -1.17 2.32 -4.24
C ILE A 9 0.11 2.04 -3.48
N ASP A 10 0.57 0.78 -3.54
CA ASP A 10 1.81 0.34 -2.92
C ASP A 10 3.02 0.57 -3.84
N ASP A 11 4.22 0.43 -3.28
CA ASP A 11 5.51 0.50 -3.96
C ASP A 11 5.75 1.84 -4.70
N THR A 12 5.12 2.91 -4.21
CA THR A 12 5.12 4.20 -4.91
C THR A 12 6.44 4.93 -4.75
N ILE A 13 7.06 5.26 -5.86
CA ILE A 13 8.26 6.11 -5.95
C ILE A 13 8.50 6.65 -7.36
N TRP A 14 8.08 5.92 -8.41
CA TRP A 14 8.41 6.28 -9.79
C TRP A 14 7.70 7.56 -10.26
N CYS A 15 6.46 7.79 -9.86
CA CYS A 15 5.77 9.03 -10.18
C CYS A 15 6.46 10.26 -9.56
N LEU A 16 7.01 10.13 -8.35
CA LEU A 16 7.76 11.20 -7.69
C LEU A 16 9.12 11.42 -8.39
N ARG A 17 9.80 10.34 -8.80
CA ARG A 17 10.98 10.40 -9.65
C ARG A 17 10.71 11.19 -10.94
N ASP A 18 9.64 10.85 -11.61
CA ASP A 18 9.28 11.49 -12.88
C ASP A 18 8.98 12.99 -12.68
N ILE A 19 8.21 13.35 -11.65
CA ILE A 19 7.95 14.75 -11.30
C ILE A 19 9.26 15.50 -10.99
N ALA A 20 10.15 14.89 -10.23
CA ALA A 20 11.44 15.53 -9.86
C ALA A 20 12.32 15.79 -11.09
N ARG A 21 12.27 14.92 -12.09
CA ARG A 21 13.07 15.02 -13.31
C ARG A 21 12.45 15.90 -14.37
N GLU A 22 11.19 15.72 -14.64
CA GLU A 22 10.44 16.45 -15.66
C GLU A 22 10.16 17.90 -15.25
N LYS A 23 10.08 18.18 -13.95
CA LYS A 23 9.79 19.49 -13.38
C LYS A 23 8.58 20.15 -14.03
N PRO A 24 7.42 19.48 -14.04
CA PRO A 24 6.20 20.02 -14.64
C PRO A 24 5.78 21.30 -13.93
N LYS A 25 4.91 22.10 -14.56
CA LYS A 25 4.37 23.32 -13.93
C LYS A 25 3.43 23.01 -12.77
N SER A 26 2.70 21.91 -12.87
CA SER A 26 1.82 21.35 -11.84
C SER A 26 2.14 19.87 -11.67
N ILE A 27 2.00 19.34 -10.46
CA ILE A 27 2.10 17.89 -10.24
C ILE A 27 1.10 17.11 -11.11
N PHE A 28 -0.03 17.71 -11.44
CA PHE A 28 -1.07 17.11 -12.27
C PHE A 28 -0.81 17.21 -13.79
N ASP A 29 0.30 17.81 -14.21
CA ASP A 29 0.80 17.69 -15.58
C ASP A 29 1.55 16.35 -15.78
N ASN A 30 2.06 15.73 -14.68
CA ASN A 30 2.56 14.36 -14.71
C ASN A 30 1.42 13.38 -15.02
N TRP A 31 1.66 12.45 -15.92
CA TRP A 31 0.62 11.56 -16.42
C TRP A 31 -0.04 10.69 -15.33
N PHE A 32 0.76 10.19 -14.37
CA PHE A 32 0.26 9.34 -13.29
C PHE A 32 -0.62 10.15 -12.32
N MET A 33 -0.16 11.31 -11.90
CA MET A 33 -0.94 12.20 -11.04
C MET A 33 -2.22 12.73 -11.75
N LYS A 34 -2.14 12.97 -13.05
CA LYS A 34 -3.30 13.35 -13.87
C LYS A 34 -4.35 12.24 -13.92
N MET A 35 -3.92 10.98 -14.06
CA MET A 35 -4.78 9.80 -13.99
C MET A 35 -5.51 9.73 -12.64
N LEU A 36 -4.76 9.88 -11.53
CA LEU A 36 -5.34 9.87 -10.17
C LEU A 36 -6.33 11.02 -9.97
N LYS A 37 -5.96 12.21 -10.42
CA LYS A 37 -6.85 13.38 -10.35
C LYS A 37 -8.15 13.16 -11.12
N LYS A 38 -8.08 12.54 -12.29
CA LYS A 38 -9.28 12.18 -13.05
C LYS A 38 -10.16 11.20 -12.28
N GLY A 39 -9.58 10.20 -11.62
CA GLY A 39 -10.32 9.27 -10.75
C GLY A 39 -11.00 9.99 -9.59
N HIS A 40 -10.34 10.99 -9.01
CA HIS A 40 -10.92 11.84 -7.97
C HIS A 40 -12.07 12.71 -8.54
N ASP A 41 -11.82 13.45 -9.60
CA ASP A 41 -12.79 14.40 -10.17
C ASP A 41 -14.07 13.68 -10.65
N ASP A 42 -13.94 12.51 -11.30
CA ASP A 42 -15.05 11.78 -11.88
C ASP A 42 -15.83 10.94 -10.86
N TYR A 43 -15.12 10.32 -9.93
CA TYR A 43 -15.69 9.29 -9.04
C TYR A 43 -15.58 9.63 -7.55
N GLY A 44 -14.91 10.70 -7.16
CA GLY A 44 -14.68 11.07 -5.77
C GLY A 44 -13.66 10.20 -5.07
N MET A 45 -12.74 9.56 -5.82
CA MET A 45 -11.73 8.70 -5.25
C MET A 45 -10.78 9.49 -4.33
N THR A 46 -10.50 8.95 -3.15
CA THR A 46 -9.33 9.33 -2.36
C THR A 46 -8.25 8.28 -2.58
N VAL A 47 -7.00 8.72 -2.62
CA VAL A 47 -5.87 7.85 -2.93
C VAL A 47 -4.79 8.02 -1.87
N GLN A 48 -4.32 6.90 -1.32
CA GLN A 48 -3.11 6.88 -0.50
C GLN A 48 -1.97 6.26 -1.28
N LEU A 49 -0.85 6.97 -1.38
CA LEU A 49 0.39 6.50 -1.97
C LEU A 49 1.32 6.00 -0.86
N ASN A 50 1.60 4.70 -0.84
CA ASN A 50 2.49 4.07 0.12
C ASN A 50 3.92 4.07 -0.44
N LEU A 51 4.79 4.88 0.17
CA LEU A 51 6.06 5.28 -0.41
C LEU A 51 7.22 4.39 -0.01
N PHE A 52 8.06 4.08 -1.00
CA PHE A 52 9.46 3.78 -0.76
C PHE A 52 10.27 5.07 -0.56
N TYR A 53 11.35 4.95 0.23
CA TYR A 53 12.31 6.04 0.39
C TYR A 53 13.20 6.22 -0.84
N LYS A 54 13.56 5.11 -1.49
CA LYS A 54 14.42 5.11 -2.67
C LYS A 54 14.08 3.95 -3.62
N THR A 55 14.43 4.12 -4.88
CA THR A 55 14.39 3.03 -5.86
C THR A 55 15.40 1.94 -5.50
N ASP A 56 15.13 0.72 -5.92
CA ASP A 56 16.09 -0.37 -5.89
C ASP A 56 16.65 -0.57 -7.31
N PHE A 57 17.94 -0.80 -7.43
CA PHE A 57 18.66 -1.02 -8.72
C PHE A 57 18.12 -2.19 -9.53
N PHE A 58 17.32 -3.03 -8.92
CA PHE A 58 16.86 -4.25 -9.54
C PHE A 58 16.02 -4.02 -10.82
N TYR A 59 15.30 -2.89 -10.88
CA TYR A 59 14.43 -2.54 -12.00
C TYR A 59 15.09 -1.64 -13.05
N GLY A 60 16.39 -1.47 -13.02
CA GLY A 60 17.13 -0.66 -13.96
C GLY A 60 18.07 0.33 -13.28
N ASP A 61 18.81 1.07 -14.09
CA ASP A 61 19.91 1.95 -13.65
C ASP A 61 19.43 3.30 -13.10
N ASP A 62 18.14 3.43 -12.84
CA ASP A 62 17.50 4.71 -12.57
C ASP A 62 17.35 4.95 -11.07
N GLU A 63 18.47 5.31 -10.43
CA GLU A 63 18.44 5.70 -9.01
C GLU A 63 17.63 6.96 -8.77
N PHE A 64 16.78 6.88 -7.77
CA PHE A 64 16.06 8.01 -7.23
C PHE A 64 15.86 7.84 -5.72
N CYS A 65 15.97 8.95 -4.99
CA CYS A 65 15.68 9.02 -3.57
C CYS A 65 14.71 10.18 -3.31
N LEU A 66 13.82 10.04 -2.33
CA LEU A 66 12.88 11.09 -1.97
C LEU A 66 13.55 12.43 -1.62
N THR A 67 14.81 12.41 -1.22
CA THR A 67 15.60 13.65 -1.00
C THR A 67 15.77 14.49 -2.26
N GLU A 68 15.62 13.90 -3.45
CA GLU A 68 15.73 14.58 -4.74
C GLU A 68 14.41 15.26 -5.16
N MET A 69 13.30 14.92 -4.49
CA MET A 69 12.01 15.56 -4.76
C MET A 69 12.09 17.04 -4.36
N PRO A 70 11.79 17.99 -5.28
CA PRO A 70 11.81 19.41 -4.95
C PRO A 70 10.64 19.78 -4.01
N ASP A 71 10.83 20.79 -3.20
CA ASP A 71 9.79 21.33 -2.31
C ASP A 71 8.88 22.38 -2.98
N THR A 72 9.14 22.70 -4.23
CA THR A 72 8.38 23.69 -5.00
C THR A 72 6.92 23.33 -5.21
N TYR A 73 6.56 22.04 -5.07
CA TYR A 73 5.19 21.55 -5.21
C TYR A 73 4.46 21.36 -3.87
N LYS A 74 5.07 21.75 -2.77
CA LYS A 74 4.53 21.52 -1.42
C LYS A 74 3.11 22.05 -1.25
N GLU A 75 2.89 23.29 -1.67
CA GLU A 75 1.57 23.92 -1.56
C GLU A 75 0.51 23.19 -2.36
N GLU A 76 0.85 22.69 -3.56
CA GLU A 76 -0.07 21.96 -4.41
C GLU A 76 -0.43 20.60 -3.82
N PHE A 77 0.52 19.87 -3.24
CA PHE A 77 0.26 18.64 -2.49
C PHE A 77 -0.59 18.90 -1.24
N GLU A 78 -0.31 19.97 -0.50
CA GLU A 78 -1.12 20.33 0.68
C GLU A 78 -2.56 20.69 0.29
N GLN A 79 -2.78 21.35 -0.85
CA GLN A 79 -4.11 21.64 -1.38
C GLN A 79 -4.86 20.36 -1.82
N ALA A 80 -4.15 19.35 -2.28
CA ALA A 80 -4.70 18.06 -2.66
C ALA A 80 -4.89 17.10 -1.48
N SER A 81 -4.48 17.46 -0.27
CA SER A 81 -4.43 16.55 0.87
C SER A 81 -5.78 16.00 1.34
N ASP A 82 -6.89 16.58 0.92
CA ASP A 82 -8.23 16.07 1.21
C ASP A 82 -8.53 14.74 0.48
N TRP A 83 -7.78 14.44 -0.58
CA TRP A 83 -8.00 13.24 -1.38
C TRP A 83 -6.72 12.48 -1.76
N LEU A 84 -5.54 13.12 -1.71
CA LEU A 84 -4.24 12.52 -2.01
C LEU A 84 -3.36 12.53 -0.77
N ARG A 85 -2.99 11.35 -0.30
CA ARG A 85 -2.20 11.17 0.92
C ARG A 85 -0.98 10.31 0.67
N PHE A 86 0.04 10.51 1.48
CA PHE A 86 1.26 9.72 1.48
C PHE A 86 1.41 8.96 2.79
N ALA A 87 1.90 7.73 2.70
CA ALA A 87 2.22 6.91 3.86
C ALA A 87 3.55 6.19 3.67
N PHE A 88 4.12 5.76 4.78
CA PHE A 88 5.27 4.89 4.79
C PHE A 88 4.91 3.49 4.28
N HIS A 89 5.74 2.93 3.37
CA HIS A 89 5.65 1.54 2.92
C HIS A 89 6.89 0.75 3.34
N ALA A 90 8.04 1.16 2.84
CA ALA A 90 9.36 0.63 3.21
C ALA A 90 10.48 1.60 2.80
N LYS A 91 11.71 1.19 3.09
CA LYS A 91 12.88 1.90 2.60
C LYS A 91 13.04 1.74 1.08
N GLN A 92 12.79 0.53 0.57
CA GLN A 92 12.97 0.13 -0.82
C GLN A 92 12.31 -1.23 -1.06
N GLU A 93 12.29 -1.70 -2.33
CA GLU A 93 11.70 -2.98 -2.73
C GLU A 93 12.34 -4.19 -2.02
N PHE A 94 13.66 -4.24 -1.94
CA PHE A 94 14.36 -5.38 -1.34
C PHE A 94 15.04 -5.02 -0.02
N PRO A 95 15.16 -6.01 0.89
CA PRO A 95 14.75 -7.41 0.81
C PRO A 95 13.22 -7.58 0.96
N ASP A 96 12.71 -8.72 0.51
CA ASP A 96 11.34 -9.14 0.83
C ASP A 96 11.17 -9.26 2.35
N TYR A 97 9.97 -8.96 2.85
CA TYR A 97 9.63 -8.99 4.28
C TYR A 97 10.58 -8.16 5.17
N PRO A 98 10.86 -6.89 4.82
CA PRO A 98 11.95 -6.13 5.42
C PRO A 98 11.81 -5.92 6.93
N TYR A 99 10.58 -6.02 7.45
CA TYR A 99 10.29 -5.67 8.84
C TYR A 99 9.91 -6.85 9.73
N VAL A 100 9.91 -8.07 9.21
CA VAL A 100 9.51 -9.26 9.97
C VAL A 100 10.38 -9.51 11.21
N ASN A 101 11.68 -9.21 11.12
CA ASN A 101 12.67 -9.32 12.20
C ASN A 101 13.30 -7.98 12.58
N ALA A 102 12.78 -6.87 12.07
CA ALA A 102 13.38 -5.57 12.28
C ALA A 102 13.34 -5.14 13.75
N THR A 103 14.36 -4.43 14.18
CA THR A 103 14.39 -3.80 15.49
C THR A 103 13.51 -2.57 15.54
N TYR A 104 13.17 -2.10 16.73
CA TYR A 104 12.48 -0.82 16.94
C TYR A 104 13.17 0.32 16.19
N GLN A 105 14.51 0.40 16.31
CA GLN A 105 15.28 1.49 15.71
C GLN A 105 15.32 1.42 14.18
N ASP A 106 15.38 0.22 13.60
CA ASP A 106 15.36 0.06 12.13
C ASP A 106 14.04 0.56 11.55
N VAL A 107 12.91 0.13 12.12
CA VAL A 107 11.60 0.55 11.64
C VAL A 107 11.39 2.05 11.85
N LYS A 108 11.75 2.56 13.03
CA LYS A 108 11.65 4.00 13.34
C LYS A 108 12.44 4.84 12.36
N SER A 109 13.72 4.52 12.14
CA SER A 109 14.57 5.31 11.24
C SER A 109 14.12 5.24 9.79
N ASN A 110 13.62 4.10 9.32
CA ASN A 110 13.07 3.98 7.97
C ASN A 110 11.77 4.78 7.81
N TYR A 111 10.89 4.73 8.81
CA TYR A 111 9.67 5.54 8.84
C TYR A 111 9.99 7.03 8.82
N GLU A 112 10.85 7.49 9.75
CA GLU A 112 11.24 8.88 9.86
C GLU A 112 11.91 9.40 8.57
N ALA A 113 12.71 8.56 7.88
CA ALA A 113 13.33 8.94 6.62
C ALA A 113 12.27 9.27 5.54
N VAL A 114 11.26 8.43 5.37
CA VAL A 114 10.17 8.70 4.41
C VAL A 114 9.34 9.90 4.84
N ILE A 115 8.89 9.93 6.08
CA ILE A 115 7.93 10.95 6.55
C ILE A 115 8.55 12.34 6.63
N ASN A 116 9.84 12.46 6.97
CA ASN A 116 10.52 13.75 6.95
C ASN A 116 10.62 14.32 5.53
N GLU A 117 10.84 13.47 4.53
CA GLU A 117 10.82 13.91 3.14
C GLU A 117 9.41 14.31 2.68
N VAL A 118 8.38 13.55 3.04
CA VAL A 118 6.99 13.94 2.76
C VAL A 118 6.67 15.30 3.39
N LYS A 119 7.05 15.53 4.64
CA LYS A 119 6.88 16.84 5.31
C LYS A 119 7.57 17.96 4.54
N ARG A 120 8.74 17.69 3.99
CA ARG A 120 9.53 18.64 3.23
C ARG A 120 8.86 19.01 1.90
N PHE A 121 8.54 18.01 1.07
CA PHE A 121 8.07 18.25 -0.31
C PHE A 121 6.55 18.32 -0.47
N ALA A 122 5.76 17.72 0.44
CA ALA A 122 4.31 17.64 0.33
C ALA A 122 3.55 18.22 1.54
N GLY A 123 4.24 18.53 2.64
CA GLY A 123 3.63 19.08 3.84
C GLY A 123 3.01 18.05 4.78
N GLU A 124 2.81 18.46 6.02
CA GLU A 124 2.35 17.58 7.11
C GLU A 124 0.91 17.09 6.90
N LYS A 125 0.07 17.92 6.28
CA LYS A 125 -1.33 17.57 5.98
C LYS A 125 -1.47 16.41 4.98
N SER A 126 -0.44 16.18 4.16
CA SER A 126 -0.42 15.11 3.16
C SER A 126 -0.10 13.73 3.75
N ILE A 127 0.23 13.63 5.04
CA ILE A 127 0.62 12.38 5.68
C ILE A 127 -0.61 11.61 6.15
N ALA A 128 -0.71 10.34 5.74
CA ALA A 128 -1.71 9.42 6.26
C ALA A 128 -1.21 8.71 7.52
N ARG A 129 -2.10 8.50 8.48
CA ARG A 129 -1.81 7.76 9.73
C ARG A 129 -2.17 6.28 9.66
N ALA A 130 -2.58 5.81 8.49
CA ALA A 130 -2.73 4.39 8.20
C ALA A 130 -1.63 3.94 7.26
N ILE A 131 -1.02 2.79 7.52
CA ILE A 131 0.07 2.26 6.70
C ILE A 131 -0.20 0.84 6.22
N VAL A 132 0.40 0.52 5.10
CA VAL A 132 0.49 -0.84 4.55
C VAL A 132 1.99 -1.16 4.47
N PRO A 133 2.56 -1.85 5.44
CA PRO A 133 3.98 -2.21 5.39
C PRO A 133 4.28 -3.13 4.21
N HIS A 134 5.42 -2.96 3.58
CA HIS A 134 5.85 -3.80 2.47
C HIS A 134 5.89 -5.28 2.88
N TRP A 135 5.23 -6.13 2.12
CA TRP A 135 4.99 -7.55 2.45
C TRP A 135 4.20 -7.80 3.74
N LEU A 136 3.71 -6.78 4.44
CA LEU A 136 2.83 -6.76 5.60
C LEU A 136 3.46 -7.12 6.95
N PRO A 137 4.14 -8.25 7.20
CA PRO A 137 4.63 -8.59 8.53
C PRO A 137 5.65 -7.59 9.07
N VAL A 138 5.39 -7.14 10.29
CA VAL A 138 6.30 -6.27 11.06
C VAL A 138 6.50 -6.90 12.43
N SER A 139 7.73 -6.89 12.96
CA SER A 139 8.01 -7.35 14.31
C SER A 139 7.23 -6.56 15.35
N LYS A 140 6.98 -7.12 16.53
CA LYS A 140 6.31 -6.40 17.63
C LYS A 140 7.03 -5.10 17.99
N ALA A 141 8.38 -5.14 18.04
CA ALA A 141 9.18 -3.95 18.29
C ALA A 141 9.01 -2.88 17.21
N GLY A 142 8.89 -3.32 15.94
CA GLY A 142 8.61 -2.43 14.83
C GLY A 142 7.19 -1.84 14.88
N VAL A 143 6.18 -2.61 15.27
CA VAL A 143 4.82 -2.10 15.49
C VAL A 143 4.81 -1.03 16.57
N GLN A 144 5.52 -1.27 17.70
CA GLN A 144 5.68 -0.26 18.75
C GLN A 144 6.33 1.03 18.20
N ALA A 145 7.39 0.89 17.40
CA ALA A 145 8.05 2.05 16.80
C ALA A 145 7.11 2.89 15.92
N LEU A 146 6.27 2.22 15.12
CA LEU A 146 5.28 2.88 14.28
C LEU A 146 4.19 3.58 15.10
N ALA A 147 3.69 2.94 16.15
CA ALA A 147 2.72 3.54 17.06
C ALA A 147 3.30 4.78 17.76
N ASP A 148 4.54 4.70 18.27
CA ASP A 148 5.23 5.84 18.90
C ASP A 148 5.50 6.99 17.92
N CYS A 149 5.57 6.70 16.62
CA CYS A 149 5.65 7.69 15.55
C CYS A 149 4.30 8.28 15.14
N GLY A 150 3.20 7.86 15.75
CA GLY A 150 1.86 8.41 15.50
C GLY A 150 1.08 7.69 14.38
N VAL A 151 1.50 6.51 13.98
CA VAL A 151 0.68 5.62 13.13
C VAL A 151 -0.48 5.09 13.95
N GLU A 152 -1.69 5.24 13.44
CA GLU A 152 -2.91 4.83 14.13
C GLU A 152 -3.45 3.49 13.63
N PHE A 153 -3.31 3.22 12.33
CA PHE A 153 -3.79 2.00 11.70
C PHE A 153 -2.67 1.30 10.92
N MET A 154 -2.61 0.00 11.06
CA MET A 154 -1.73 -0.84 10.25
C MET A 154 -2.51 -1.92 9.53
N SER A 155 -2.25 -2.05 8.24
CA SER A 155 -2.84 -3.10 7.42
C SER A 155 -2.33 -4.46 7.84
N VAL A 156 -3.27 -5.39 7.96
CA VAL A 156 -2.98 -6.82 8.10
C VAL A 156 -3.75 -7.59 7.06
N THR A 157 -3.20 -8.67 6.56
CA THR A 157 -3.98 -9.62 5.77
C THR A 157 -4.56 -10.67 6.69
N ALA A 158 -5.75 -11.11 6.32
CA ALA A 158 -6.40 -12.22 6.97
C ALA A 158 -5.86 -13.54 6.40
N GLY A 159 -4.69 -13.96 6.80
CA GLY A 159 -4.14 -15.28 6.50
C GLY A 159 -4.19 -16.21 7.71
N ASN A 160 -3.89 -17.47 7.49
CA ASN A 160 -3.64 -18.37 8.60
C ASN A 160 -2.39 -17.88 9.34
N ARG A 161 -2.49 -17.86 10.66
CA ARG A 161 -1.36 -17.56 11.53
C ARG A 161 -0.29 -18.63 11.32
N ILE A 162 0.94 -18.21 11.00
CA ILE A 162 2.12 -19.06 10.97
C ILE A 162 3.05 -18.56 12.06
N GLU A 163 3.57 -19.43 12.87
CA GLU A 163 4.63 -19.07 13.80
C GLU A 163 5.90 -18.76 12.99
N PHE A 164 6.38 -17.54 13.11
CA PHE A 164 7.65 -17.15 12.54
C PHE A 164 8.75 -17.38 13.58
N THR A 165 9.71 -18.21 13.22
CA THR A 165 10.80 -18.61 14.13
C THR A 165 12.00 -17.66 14.13
N GLY A 166 11.97 -16.63 13.30
CA GLY A 166 13.09 -15.72 13.08
C GLY A 166 14.02 -16.14 11.95
N ASP A 167 13.72 -17.21 11.25
CA ASP A 167 14.49 -17.69 10.10
C ASP A 167 13.82 -17.24 8.80
N ASP A 168 14.43 -16.28 8.12
CA ASP A 168 13.92 -15.71 6.86
C ASP A 168 13.87 -16.75 5.73
N SER A 169 14.64 -17.85 5.83
CA SER A 169 14.64 -18.90 4.82
C SER A 169 13.34 -19.70 4.74
N VAL A 170 12.53 -19.65 5.80
CA VAL A 170 11.21 -20.31 5.86
C VAL A 170 10.06 -19.43 5.42
N LEU A 171 10.32 -18.15 5.10
CA LEU A 171 9.31 -17.25 4.59
C LEU A 171 8.81 -17.70 3.21
N PRO A 172 7.53 -17.45 2.91
CA PRO A 172 6.99 -17.79 1.60
C PRO A 172 7.68 -17.06 0.47
N TYR A 173 7.58 -17.61 -0.71
CA TYR A 173 8.23 -17.10 -1.91
C TYR A 173 7.85 -15.66 -2.21
N GLY A 174 8.87 -14.80 -2.21
CA GLY A 174 8.81 -13.42 -2.65
C GLY A 174 9.58 -13.19 -3.94
N HIS A 175 9.85 -11.95 -4.27
CA HIS A 175 10.61 -11.57 -5.46
C HIS A 175 12.02 -12.17 -5.46
N ALA A 176 12.72 -12.12 -4.34
CA ALA A 176 14.07 -12.65 -4.21
C ALA A 176 14.16 -14.13 -4.59
N PHE A 177 13.20 -14.94 -4.19
CA PHE A 177 13.14 -16.35 -4.59
C PHE A 177 12.99 -16.51 -6.10
N ARG A 178 12.09 -15.75 -6.71
CA ARG A 178 11.79 -15.83 -8.15
C ARG A 178 13.02 -15.46 -8.98
N LEU A 179 13.72 -14.43 -8.55
CA LEU A 179 14.96 -13.98 -9.18
C LEU A 179 16.07 -15.03 -9.07
N LYS A 180 16.28 -15.54 -7.86
CA LYS A 180 17.29 -16.57 -7.61
C LYS A 180 17.08 -17.82 -8.47
N HIS A 181 15.83 -18.16 -8.76
CA HIS A 181 15.48 -19.34 -9.56
C HIS A 181 15.26 -19.03 -11.04
N ASN A 182 15.64 -17.82 -11.51
CA ASN A 182 15.56 -17.40 -12.91
C ASN A 182 14.19 -17.70 -13.57
N ARG A 183 13.10 -17.46 -12.82
CA ARG A 183 11.76 -17.67 -13.35
C ARG A 183 11.35 -16.50 -14.25
N GLN A 184 10.60 -16.83 -15.30
CA GLN A 184 10.09 -15.82 -16.23
C GLN A 184 9.11 -14.85 -15.52
N PRO A 185 9.04 -13.58 -15.97
CA PRO A 185 8.14 -12.58 -15.42
C PRO A 185 6.68 -13.02 -15.32
N GLU A 186 6.19 -13.76 -16.30
CA GLU A 186 4.82 -14.27 -16.33
C GLU A 186 4.52 -15.22 -15.16
N THR A 187 5.51 -15.95 -14.67
CA THR A 187 5.38 -16.82 -13.49
C THR A 187 5.50 -16.04 -12.18
N MET A 188 5.93 -14.78 -12.26
CA MET A 188 5.98 -13.87 -11.13
C MET A 188 4.66 -13.10 -10.95
N LEU A 189 3.84 -13.01 -12.00
CA LEU A 189 2.47 -12.55 -11.87
C LEU A 189 1.76 -13.41 -10.82
N PHE A 190 0.99 -12.77 -10.00
CA PHE A 190 0.25 -13.39 -8.89
C PHE A 190 -0.64 -14.53 -9.36
N THR A 191 -0.05 -15.70 -9.63
CA THR A 191 -0.83 -16.92 -9.83
C THR A 191 -1.56 -17.24 -8.54
N ARG A 192 -2.67 -17.99 -8.61
CA ARG A 192 -3.39 -18.46 -7.41
C ARG A 192 -2.47 -19.11 -6.39
N GLU A 193 -1.48 -19.87 -6.85
CA GLU A 193 -0.51 -20.55 -5.99
C GLU A 193 0.42 -19.56 -5.29
N THR A 194 0.89 -18.53 -5.97
CA THR A 194 1.73 -17.48 -5.39
C THR A 194 0.95 -16.61 -4.39
N LYS A 195 -0.31 -16.28 -4.70
CA LYS A 195 -1.22 -15.60 -3.76
C LYS A 195 -1.39 -16.39 -2.47
N ASN A 196 -1.58 -17.70 -2.57
CA ASN A 196 -1.78 -18.56 -1.40
C ASN A 196 -0.52 -18.70 -0.54
N LEU A 197 0.65 -18.65 -1.15
CA LEU A 197 1.93 -18.70 -0.43
C LEU A 197 2.24 -17.37 0.27
N ALA A 198 2.01 -16.24 -0.39
CA ALA A 198 2.21 -14.92 0.19
C ALA A 198 1.25 -14.63 1.35
N VAL A 199 0.01 -15.09 1.28
CA VAL A 199 -1.02 -14.84 2.30
C VAL A 199 -0.78 -15.59 3.61
N LYS A 200 -0.05 -16.70 3.57
CA LYS A 200 0.17 -17.52 4.78
C LYS A 200 1.02 -16.86 5.86
N SER A 201 1.76 -15.80 5.53
CA SER A 201 2.71 -15.17 6.46
C SER A 201 2.19 -13.94 7.19
N SER A 202 0.99 -13.48 6.91
CA SER A 202 0.59 -12.10 7.12
C SER A 202 0.41 -11.63 8.56
N ILE A 203 0.13 -12.52 9.49
CA ILE A 203 -0.03 -12.16 10.92
C ILE A 203 1.01 -12.86 11.80
N CYS A 204 1.89 -13.63 11.19
CA CYS A 204 2.85 -14.45 11.92
C CYS A 204 3.83 -13.64 12.79
N ALA A 205 4.09 -12.39 12.45
CA ALA A 205 4.93 -11.51 13.27
C ALA A 205 4.21 -10.98 14.53
N TYR A 206 2.89 -11.12 14.61
CA TYR A 206 2.08 -10.62 15.72
C TYR A 206 1.64 -11.76 16.63
N ASN A 207 2.60 -12.41 17.28
CA ASN A 207 2.31 -13.53 18.20
C ASN A 207 1.35 -13.20 19.34
N HIS A 208 1.15 -11.89 19.61
CA HIS A 208 0.23 -11.39 20.62
C HIS A 208 -1.22 -11.24 20.11
N ILE A 209 -1.46 -11.37 18.80
CA ILE A 209 -2.82 -11.38 18.24
C ILE A 209 -3.36 -12.81 18.32
N THR A 210 -4.49 -12.99 18.99
CA THR A 210 -5.13 -14.29 19.12
C THR A 210 -5.77 -14.74 17.80
N GLU A 211 -6.01 -16.06 17.67
CA GLU A 211 -6.73 -16.59 16.51
C GLU A 211 -8.13 -15.98 16.36
N GLU A 212 -8.82 -15.76 17.48
CA GLU A 212 -10.15 -15.13 17.49
C GLU A 212 -10.08 -13.69 16.96
N GLN A 213 -9.11 -12.89 17.41
CA GLN A 213 -8.87 -11.55 16.88
C GLN A 213 -8.54 -11.57 15.39
N SER A 214 -7.72 -12.51 14.96
CA SER A 214 -7.39 -12.72 13.54
C SER A 214 -8.63 -13.00 12.70
N GLN A 215 -9.53 -13.85 13.19
CA GLN A 215 -10.79 -14.15 12.51
C GLN A 215 -11.75 -12.94 12.48
N GLU A 216 -11.77 -12.11 13.51
CA GLU A 216 -12.55 -10.87 13.48
C GLU A 216 -12.05 -9.87 12.44
N ILE A 217 -10.74 -9.68 12.34
CA ILE A 217 -10.15 -8.85 11.30
C ILE A 217 -10.51 -9.39 9.92
N ARG A 218 -10.42 -10.71 9.76
CA ARG A 218 -10.64 -11.39 8.47
C ARG A 218 -12.08 -11.30 7.98
N TRP A 219 -13.02 -11.69 8.82
CA TRP A 219 -14.39 -11.91 8.37
C TRP A 219 -15.32 -10.75 8.65
N LYS A 220 -15.06 -10.01 9.71
CA LYS A 220 -15.91 -8.88 10.12
C LYS A 220 -15.33 -7.53 9.66
N GLN A 221 -14.14 -7.52 9.08
CA GLN A 221 -13.43 -6.30 8.63
C GLN A 221 -13.35 -5.21 9.72
N LYS A 222 -13.30 -5.64 10.96
CA LYS A 222 -13.18 -4.74 12.11
C LYS A 222 -11.73 -4.31 12.30
N SER A 223 -11.57 -3.16 12.95
CA SER A 223 -10.29 -2.80 13.54
C SER A 223 -10.16 -3.41 14.92
N ILE A 224 -8.97 -3.89 15.26
CA ILE A 224 -8.64 -4.40 16.58
C ILE A 224 -7.55 -3.54 17.17
N LEU A 225 -7.78 -3.02 18.38
CA LEU A 225 -6.76 -2.32 19.14
C LEU A 225 -5.85 -3.34 19.82
N ASP A 226 -4.58 -3.27 19.50
CA ASP A 226 -3.56 -3.96 20.28
C ASP A 226 -3.20 -3.11 21.50
N GLU A 227 -3.63 -3.55 22.68
CA GLU A 227 -3.44 -2.82 23.92
C GLU A 227 -1.97 -2.70 24.34
N GLU A 228 -1.11 -3.59 23.84
CA GLU A 228 0.32 -3.57 24.18
C GLU A 228 1.07 -2.48 23.43
N THR A 229 0.76 -2.26 22.16
CA THR A 229 1.45 -1.27 21.31
C THR A 229 0.62 -0.02 21.05
N GLY A 230 -0.68 -0.05 21.31
CA GLY A 230 -1.61 1.02 20.94
C GLY A 230 -1.98 1.05 19.46
N MET A 231 -1.47 0.13 18.64
CA MET A 231 -1.75 0.05 17.21
C MET A 231 -3.14 -0.53 16.95
N ARG A 232 -3.86 0.03 15.99
CA ARG A 232 -5.08 -0.58 15.45
C ARG A 232 -4.75 -1.40 14.21
N PHE A 233 -5.05 -2.68 14.25
CA PHE A 233 -4.94 -3.57 13.10
C PHE A 233 -6.25 -3.60 12.34
N LYS A 234 -6.19 -3.43 11.02
CA LYS A 234 -7.36 -3.46 10.14
C LYS A 234 -6.99 -4.11 8.81
N ARG A 235 -7.91 -4.88 8.23
CA ARG A 235 -7.77 -5.36 6.86
C ARG A 235 -8.08 -4.21 5.89
N ILE A 236 -7.07 -3.41 5.58
CA ILE A 236 -7.22 -2.23 4.73
C ILE A 236 -7.41 -2.62 3.25
N GLY A 237 -6.78 -3.70 2.78
CA GLY A 237 -6.84 -4.18 1.39
C GLY A 237 -7.67 -5.45 1.21
N GLY A 238 -8.93 -5.45 1.66
CA GLY A 238 -9.79 -6.65 1.63
C GLY A 238 -10.57 -6.89 0.35
N GLY A 239 -10.65 -5.93 -0.54
CA GLY A 239 -11.33 -5.98 -1.82
C GLY A 239 -10.41 -6.37 -2.98
N PRO A 240 -10.83 -6.15 -4.25
CA PRO A 240 -10.01 -6.47 -5.40
C PRO A 240 -8.75 -5.63 -5.48
N SER A 241 -7.65 -6.27 -5.89
CA SER A 241 -6.41 -5.61 -6.30
C SER A 241 -6.40 -5.48 -7.81
N LEU A 242 -6.13 -4.28 -8.36
CA LEU A 242 -6.23 -4.05 -9.81
C LEU A 242 -5.23 -4.89 -10.59
N ASN A 243 -4.00 -5.01 -10.10
CA ASN A 243 -2.95 -5.80 -10.77
C ASN A 243 -3.17 -7.32 -10.71
N SER A 244 -4.17 -7.78 -9.97
CA SER A 244 -4.47 -9.19 -9.77
C SER A 244 -5.80 -9.64 -10.35
N ASN A 245 -6.55 -8.72 -10.96
CA ASN A 245 -7.89 -8.98 -11.47
C ASN A 245 -8.09 -8.30 -12.82
N THR A 246 -8.93 -8.86 -13.66
CA THR A 246 -9.44 -8.16 -14.86
C THR A 246 -10.49 -7.12 -14.46
N ALA A 247 -10.88 -6.27 -15.39
CA ALA A 247 -11.95 -5.28 -15.14
C ALA A 247 -13.29 -5.95 -14.78
N GLU A 248 -13.61 -7.07 -15.43
CA GLU A 248 -14.82 -7.87 -15.15
C GLU A 248 -14.74 -8.49 -13.74
N GLU A 249 -13.60 -9.11 -13.38
CA GLU A 249 -13.41 -9.70 -12.07
C GLU A 249 -13.48 -8.64 -10.95
N ILE A 250 -13.05 -7.40 -11.21
CA ILE A 250 -13.20 -6.27 -10.26
C ILE A 250 -14.68 -6.02 -10.00
N VAL A 251 -15.50 -5.91 -11.05
CA VAL A 251 -16.94 -5.68 -10.93
C VAL A 251 -17.63 -6.84 -10.19
N GLU A 252 -17.30 -8.09 -10.53
CA GLU A 252 -17.85 -9.28 -9.87
C GLU A 252 -17.53 -9.31 -8.38
N LYS A 253 -16.27 -9.09 -8.01
CA LYS A 253 -15.85 -9.06 -6.60
C LYS A 253 -16.47 -7.91 -5.82
N LEU A 254 -16.62 -6.74 -6.43
CA LEU A 254 -17.32 -5.63 -5.81
C LEU A 254 -18.81 -5.90 -5.63
N ALA A 255 -19.44 -6.64 -6.56
CA ALA A 255 -20.83 -7.07 -6.42
C ALA A 255 -21.00 -8.02 -5.22
N GLU A 256 -20.07 -8.97 -5.03
CA GLU A 256 -20.05 -9.88 -3.87
C GLU A 256 -19.86 -9.14 -2.54
N LEU A 257 -19.07 -8.07 -2.56
CA LEU A 257 -18.79 -7.25 -1.37
C LEU A 257 -19.83 -6.13 -1.15
N ASN A 258 -20.76 -5.95 -2.09
CA ASN A 258 -21.76 -4.89 -2.01
C ASN A 258 -22.67 -5.09 -0.79
N GLY A 259 -22.69 -4.09 0.09
CA GLY A 259 -23.38 -4.19 1.37
C GLY A 259 -22.42 -4.24 2.58
N SER A 260 -21.13 -4.46 2.34
CA SER A 260 -20.10 -4.28 3.37
C SER A 260 -20.02 -2.82 3.80
N GLU A 261 -19.76 -2.56 5.08
CA GLU A 261 -19.59 -1.20 5.60
C GLU A 261 -18.30 -0.55 5.08
N PHE A 262 -17.27 -1.36 4.78
CA PHE A 262 -15.97 -0.91 4.34
C PHE A 262 -15.39 -1.84 3.27
N ILE A 263 -14.90 -1.27 2.17
CA ILE A 263 -14.16 -1.97 1.12
C ILE A 263 -12.82 -1.26 0.90
N GLY A 264 -11.73 -1.95 1.20
CA GLY A 264 -10.38 -1.49 0.87
C GLY A 264 -9.86 -2.16 -0.38
N THR A 265 -9.28 -1.41 -1.30
CA THR A 265 -8.80 -1.86 -2.61
C THR A 265 -7.42 -1.30 -2.88
N CYS A 266 -6.65 -1.98 -3.73
CA CYS A 266 -5.26 -1.61 -3.96
C CYS A 266 -4.75 -1.92 -5.37
N VAL A 267 -3.58 -1.38 -5.64
CA VAL A 267 -2.72 -1.71 -6.77
C VAL A 267 -1.27 -1.38 -6.39
N HIS A 268 -0.29 -1.86 -7.14
CA HIS A 268 1.10 -1.43 -7.03
C HIS A 268 1.45 -0.50 -8.19
N GLU A 269 2.25 0.53 -7.93
CA GLU A 269 2.58 1.57 -8.90
C GLU A 269 3.21 1.02 -10.18
N GLN A 270 4.13 0.07 -10.04
CA GLN A 270 4.94 -0.44 -11.14
C GLN A 270 4.10 -1.00 -12.30
N TYR A 271 2.92 -1.55 -12.00
CA TYR A 271 2.06 -2.14 -13.03
C TYR A 271 1.50 -1.14 -14.05
N PHE A 272 1.58 0.15 -13.75
CA PHE A 272 1.22 1.23 -14.68
C PHE A 272 2.37 1.64 -15.62
N TYR A 273 3.59 1.17 -15.39
CA TYR A 273 4.79 1.63 -16.09
C TYR A 273 5.23 0.63 -17.17
N PRO A 274 5.37 1.08 -18.44
CA PRO A 274 5.76 0.21 -19.55
C PRO A 274 7.10 -0.50 -19.37
N ASP A 275 8.02 0.10 -18.62
CA ASP A 275 9.35 -0.47 -18.37
C ASP A 275 9.34 -1.55 -17.28
N TYR A 276 8.24 -1.73 -16.59
CA TYR A 276 8.09 -2.80 -15.60
C TYR A 276 7.85 -4.14 -16.29
N PHE A 277 8.55 -5.18 -15.87
CA PHE A 277 8.44 -6.52 -16.50
C PHE A 277 7.03 -7.12 -16.47
N ALA A 278 6.18 -6.68 -15.53
CA ALA A 278 4.81 -7.12 -15.37
C ALA A 278 3.79 -6.00 -15.68
N TYR A 279 4.17 -5.05 -16.52
CA TYR A 279 3.31 -3.96 -16.97
C TYR A 279 1.94 -4.43 -17.43
N GLN A 280 0.90 -3.73 -17.03
CA GLN A 280 -0.48 -3.99 -17.42
C GLN A 280 -1.08 -2.74 -18.07
N PRO A 281 -1.23 -2.70 -19.40
CA PRO A 281 -1.70 -1.51 -20.12
C PRO A 281 -3.14 -1.12 -19.78
N ASP A 282 -3.91 -2.00 -19.16
CA ASP A 282 -5.30 -1.81 -18.74
C ASP A 282 -5.45 -1.33 -17.28
N CYS A 283 -4.34 -1.08 -16.55
CA CYS A 283 -4.39 -0.63 -15.16
C CYS A 283 -5.17 0.68 -14.97
N GLU A 284 -5.02 1.64 -15.90
CA GLU A 284 -5.78 2.89 -15.86
C GLU A 284 -7.29 2.64 -16.04
N GLU A 285 -7.68 1.80 -16.99
CA GLU A 285 -9.08 1.40 -17.18
C GLU A 285 -9.66 0.74 -15.94
N LYS A 286 -8.91 -0.20 -15.35
CA LYS A 286 -9.31 -0.89 -14.10
C LYS A 286 -9.51 0.08 -12.94
N LEU A 287 -8.66 1.12 -12.83
CA LEU A 287 -8.82 2.18 -11.84
C LEU A 287 -10.16 2.89 -11.99
N TYR A 288 -10.54 3.26 -13.23
CA TYR A 288 -11.80 3.94 -13.47
C TYR A 288 -13.01 3.01 -13.34
N VAL A 289 -12.88 1.74 -13.71
CA VAL A 289 -13.91 0.72 -13.46
C VAL A 289 -14.16 0.58 -11.97
N LEU A 290 -13.10 0.47 -11.15
CA LEU A 290 -13.20 0.43 -9.70
C LEU A 290 -13.94 1.65 -9.14
N GLY A 291 -13.47 2.86 -9.48
CA GLY A 291 -14.03 4.11 -8.96
C GLY A 291 -15.50 4.28 -9.32
N ARG A 292 -15.85 4.02 -10.59
CA ARG A 292 -17.23 4.08 -11.08
C ARG A 292 -18.14 3.08 -10.36
N THR A 293 -17.72 1.81 -10.27
CA THR A 293 -18.52 0.74 -9.66
C THR A 293 -18.80 1.02 -8.19
N LEU A 294 -17.79 1.45 -7.42
CA LEU A 294 -17.97 1.80 -6.02
C LEU A 294 -18.91 2.99 -5.85
N LYS A 295 -18.77 4.02 -6.68
CA LYS A 295 -19.69 5.17 -6.69
C LYS A 295 -21.13 4.77 -7.00
N GLU A 296 -21.34 3.93 -8.00
CA GLU A 296 -22.67 3.40 -8.38
C GLU A 296 -23.30 2.57 -7.27
N TYR A 297 -22.48 1.83 -6.48
CA TYR A 297 -22.95 1.08 -5.31
C TYR A 297 -23.17 1.95 -4.07
N GLY A 298 -22.93 3.27 -4.18
CA GLY A 298 -23.13 4.24 -3.11
C GLY A 298 -22.04 4.25 -2.05
N TYR A 299 -20.82 3.81 -2.38
CA TYR A 299 -19.66 3.97 -1.52
C TYR A 299 -19.08 5.36 -1.63
N ARG A 300 -18.70 5.91 -0.50
CA ARG A 300 -17.90 7.13 -0.40
C ARG A 300 -16.45 6.76 -0.11
N PHE A 301 -15.54 7.29 -0.91
CA PHE A 301 -14.12 7.16 -0.63
C PHE A 301 -13.72 8.02 0.57
N ILE A 302 -12.84 7.49 1.40
CA ILE A 302 -12.35 8.14 2.61
C ILE A 302 -10.82 8.17 2.65
N THR A 303 -10.28 9.15 3.37
CA THR A 303 -8.88 9.15 3.77
C THR A 303 -8.67 8.32 5.04
N ALA A 304 -7.42 8.09 5.42
CA ALA A 304 -7.08 7.40 6.66
C ALA A 304 -7.62 8.09 7.93
N ASP A 305 -7.78 9.41 7.90
CA ASP A 305 -8.26 10.20 9.05
C ASP A 305 -9.72 9.90 9.41
N GLU A 306 -10.49 9.35 8.46
CA GLU A 306 -11.88 8.95 8.64
C GLU A 306 -12.05 7.45 9.00
N MET A 307 -10.95 6.71 9.07
CA MET A 307 -10.95 5.27 9.37
C MET A 307 -11.30 5.03 10.85
N LYS A 308 -12.11 4.00 11.13
CA LYS A 308 -12.57 3.66 12.49
C LYS A 308 -12.16 2.24 12.86
#